data_124a5a8f29e8019927e08fa38fe83037
#
_entry.id   124a5a8f29e8019927e08fa38fe83037
#
_cell.length_a   1.000
_cell.length_b   1.000
_cell.length_c   1.000
_cell.angle_alpha   90.00
_cell.angle_beta   90.00
_cell.angle_gamma   90.00
#
_symmetry.space_group_name_H-M   'P 1'
#
loop_
_entity.id
_entity.type
_entity.pdbx_description
1 polymer ?
#
loop_
_entity_poly.entity_id
_entity_poly.type
_entity_poly.pdbx_seq_one_letter_code
_entity_poly.pdbx_strand_id
1 'polypeptide(L)'
;MKKIFFFVFLFIQCNIFSQIGFVSNINPKFKHIHAEVGSNIGVQNTEVFNYNLDIFLDKMIKESQIEINRFSDFDFNILDSFVGFQERKTNEYLEDFCKKKGVKQLIIFYRNNWFSKHSPYGNLYNLKFDFGILTQVGKKKNIYFMNRTLMAYYDSGTKSLNMTRVKGDNQREFIKINSKDVVIDNNSKLVNSESVQKDFINQYELKVRAHFMDALKNIH
;
A
#
# COMPACT_ATOMS: atom_id res chain seq x y z
N MET A 1 4.02 -19.30 -52.44
CA MET A 1 4.69 -18.36 -51.51
C MET A 1 3.76 -17.33 -50.85
N LYS A 2 2.52 -17.09 -51.25
CA LYS A 2 1.60 -16.13 -50.63
C LYS A 2 0.88 -16.59 -49.33
N LYS A 3 0.86 -17.91 -49.03
CA LYS A 3 0.15 -18.43 -47.86
C LYS A 3 0.98 -18.44 -46.56
N ILE A 4 2.30 -18.34 -46.63
CA ILE A 4 3.18 -18.35 -45.47
C ILE A 4 3.21 -16.97 -44.78
N PHE A 5 3.03 -15.88 -45.53
CA PHE A 5 3.02 -14.52 -44.98
C PHE A 5 1.77 -14.23 -44.11
N PHE A 6 0.65 -14.88 -44.39
CA PHE A 6 -0.58 -14.67 -43.61
C PHE A 6 -0.53 -15.33 -42.22
N PHE A 7 0.19 -16.44 -42.08
CA PHE A 7 0.34 -17.13 -40.80
C PHE A 7 1.30 -16.41 -39.83
N VAL A 8 2.34 -15.77 -40.35
CA VAL A 8 3.29 -14.98 -39.52
C VAL A 8 2.63 -13.72 -38.97
N PHE A 9 1.71 -13.09 -39.72
CA PHE A 9 0.98 -11.92 -39.27
C PHE A 9 -0.07 -12.24 -38.19
N LEU A 10 -0.64 -13.43 -38.21
CA LEU A 10 -1.59 -13.90 -37.18
C LEU A 10 -0.88 -14.20 -35.84
N PHE A 11 0.36 -14.66 -35.86
CA PHE A 11 1.14 -14.89 -34.64
C PHE A 11 1.65 -13.63 -33.96
N ILE A 12 1.80 -12.52 -34.68
CA ILE A 12 2.22 -11.23 -34.12
C ILE A 12 1.06 -10.53 -33.39
N GLN A 13 -0.19 -10.86 -33.72
CA GLN A 13 -1.36 -10.25 -33.05
C GLN A 13 -1.77 -10.94 -31.73
N CYS A 14 -1.26 -12.13 -31.42
CA CYS A 14 -1.64 -12.85 -30.22
C CYS A 14 -0.82 -12.52 -28.95
N ASN A 15 0.17 -11.64 -29.02
CA ASN A 15 0.98 -11.24 -27.86
C ASN A 15 0.69 -9.81 -27.38
N ILE A 16 -0.55 -9.33 -27.55
CA ILE A 16 -0.99 -8.18 -26.74
C ILE A 16 -1.43 -8.74 -25.38
N PHE A 17 -0.47 -9.29 -24.64
CA PHE A 17 -0.68 -9.47 -23.20
C PHE A 17 -0.98 -8.10 -22.63
N SER A 18 -2.09 -7.98 -21.96
CA SER A 18 -2.45 -6.79 -21.19
C SER A 18 -1.37 -6.58 -20.15
N GLN A 19 -0.37 -5.73 -20.46
CA GLN A 19 0.66 -5.39 -19.49
C GLN A 19 0.00 -4.65 -18.33
N ILE A 20 0.22 -5.15 -17.14
CA ILE A 20 -0.25 -4.54 -15.91
C ILE A 20 0.86 -3.63 -15.37
N GLY A 21 0.50 -2.40 -15.04
CA GLY A 21 1.39 -1.51 -14.31
C GLY A 21 1.23 -1.68 -12.80
N PHE A 22 2.30 -1.44 -12.06
CA PHE A 22 2.29 -1.35 -10.59
C PHE A 22 3.03 -0.09 -10.15
N VAL A 23 2.38 0.69 -9.29
CA VAL A 23 2.97 1.90 -8.70
C VAL A 23 2.81 1.89 -7.18
N SER A 24 3.82 2.41 -6.46
CA SER A 24 3.75 2.52 -5.00
C SER A 24 4.50 3.76 -4.51
N ASN A 25 3.94 4.46 -3.53
CA ASN A 25 4.61 5.53 -2.78
C ASN A 25 4.84 5.17 -1.30
N ILE A 26 4.66 3.90 -0.95
CA ILE A 26 4.83 3.44 0.42
C ILE A 26 6.31 3.46 0.80
N ASN A 27 6.64 4.07 1.93
CA ASN A 27 7.98 3.96 2.48
C ASN A 27 8.24 2.48 2.87
N PRO A 28 9.28 1.83 2.30
CA PRO A 28 9.47 0.39 2.47
C PRO A 28 9.96 -0.02 3.85
N LYS A 29 10.24 0.94 4.74
CA LYS A 29 10.82 0.68 6.06
C LYS A 29 9.74 0.44 7.12
N PHE A 30 9.85 -0.69 7.82
CA PHE A 30 9.10 -0.94 9.03
C PHE A 30 9.64 -0.10 10.18
N LYS A 31 8.74 0.54 10.94
CA LYS A 31 9.11 1.43 12.04
C LYS A 31 8.33 1.13 13.32
N HIS A 32 8.97 1.38 14.44
CA HIS A 32 8.30 1.57 15.73
C HIS A 32 8.38 3.05 16.10
N ILE A 33 7.25 3.64 16.46
CA ILE A 33 7.18 5.00 17.01
C ILE A 33 6.64 4.91 18.44
N HIS A 34 7.39 5.47 19.38
CA HIS A 34 6.94 5.67 20.76
C HIS A 34 6.52 7.13 20.94
N ALA A 35 5.28 7.33 21.36
CA ALA A 35 4.71 8.65 21.55
C ALA A 35 4.11 8.80 22.96
N GLU A 36 4.40 9.92 23.60
CA GLU A 36 3.70 10.33 24.83
C GLU A 36 2.48 11.18 24.46
N VAL A 37 1.36 10.84 25.13
CA VAL A 37 0.08 11.53 24.96
C VAL A 37 -0.20 12.38 26.20
N GLY A 38 0.09 13.68 26.08
CA GLY A 38 -0.27 14.70 27.05
C GLY A 38 -1.26 15.70 26.44
N SER A 39 -1.11 16.98 26.73
CA SER A 39 -1.80 18.08 26.03
C SER A 39 -1.43 18.13 24.54
N ASN A 40 -0.22 17.67 24.21
CA ASN A 40 0.27 17.46 22.84
C ASN A 40 0.83 16.04 22.73
N ILE A 41 0.80 15.46 21.52
CA ILE A 41 1.46 14.19 21.23
C ILE A 41 2.91 14.49 20.88
N GLY A 42 3.82 14.02 21.74
CA GLY A 42 5.27 14.11 21.52
C GLY A 42 5.85 12.76 21.11
N VAL A 43 6.58 12.71 19.99
CA VAL A 43 7.37 11.53 19.63
C VAL A 43 8.63 11.51 20.47
N GLN A 44 8.80 10.48 21.29
CA GLN A 44 9.96 10.30 22.17
C GLN A 44 11.05 9.46 21.51
N ASN A 45 10.66 8.47 20.72
CA ASN A 45 11.60 7.60 20.02
C ASN A 45 11.03 7.10 18.69
N THR A 46 11.93 6.85 17.75
CA THR A 46 11.63 6.20 16.47
C THR A 46 12.71 5.18 16.17
N GLU A 47 12.31 3.92 16.02
CA GLU A 47 13.20 2.82 15.62
C GLU A 47 12.85 2.41 14.19
N VAL A 48 13.89 2.14 13.40
CA VAL A 48 13.77 1.61 12.04
C VAL A 48 14.34 0.20 12.05
N PHE A 49 13.54 -0.76 11.63
CA PHE A 49 13.94 -2.17 11.63
C PHE A 49 14.50 -2.61 10.29
N ASN A 50 15.23 -3.72 10.31
CA ASN A 50 15.81 -4.31 9.11
C ASN A 50 14.76 -5.09 8.31
N TYR A 51 13.79 -4.37 7.77
CA TYR A 51 12.76 -4.87 6.86
C TYR A 51 12.64 -3.96 5.65
N ASN A 52 12.42 -4.55 4.49
CA ASN A 52 12.21 -3.81 3.26
C ASN A 52 11.01 -4.37 2.50
N LEU A 53 9.92 -3.63 2.49
CA LEU A 53 8.68 -3.96 1.80
C LEU A 53 8.88 -4.16 0.29
N ASP A 54 9.79 -3.42 -0.34
CA ASP A 54 10.02 -3.57 -1.78
C ASP A 54 10.49 -4.97 -2.15
N ILE A 55 11.33 -5.60 -1.31
CA ILE A 55 11.76 -6.99 -1.53
C ILE A 55 10.56 -7.94 -1.50
N PHE A 56 9.62 -7.73 -0.57
CA PHE A 56 8.39 -8.52 -0.52
C PHE A 56 7.50 -8.27 -1.73
N LEU A 57 7.32 -7.01 -2.14
CA LEU A 57 6.51 -6.67 -3.31
C LEU A 57 7.08 -7.28 -4.60
N ASP A 58 8.40 -7.20 -4.81
CA ASP A 58 9.05 -7.80 -5.97
C ASP A 58 8.89 -9.33 -6.00
N LYS A 59 9.03 -9.97 -4.83
CA LYS A 59 8.78 -11.40 -4.69
C LYS A 59 7.32 -11.75 -5.01
N MET A 60 6.37 -11.01 -4.46
CA MET A 60 4.93 -11.21 -4.67
C MET A 60 4.53 -11.05 -6.14
N ILE A 61 5.06 -10.01 -6.81
CA ILE A 61 4.84 -9.79 -8.24
C ILE A 61 5.41 -10.96 -9.05
N LYS A 62 6.62 -11.39 -8.76
CA LYS A 62 7.24 -12.53 -9.45
C LYS A 62 6.44 -13.84 -9.26
N GLU A 63 5.95 -14.08 -8.05
CA GLU A 63 5.17 -15.28 -7.71
C GLU A 63 3.80 -15.30 -8.41
N SER A 64 3.26 -14.15 -8.82
CA SER A 64 1.98 -14.08 -9.55
C SER A 64 2.05 -14.70 -10.95
N GLN A 65 3.25 -14.85 -11.52
CA GLN A 65 3.49 -15.33 -12.89
C GLN A 65 2.81 -14.48 -13.99
N ILE A 66 2.41 -13.26 -13.64
CA ILE A 66 1.82 -12.28 -14.55
C ILE A 66 2.87 -11.23 -14.86
N GLU A 67 2.93 -10.78 -16.10
CA GLU A 67 3.84 -9.69 -16.48
C GLU A 67 3.33 -8.36 -15.89
N ILE A 68 4.03 -7.86 -14.87
CA ILE A 68 3.70 -6.63 -14.16
C ILE A 68 4.91 -5.72 -14.16
N ASN A 69 4.76 -4.53 -14.73
CA ASN A 69 5.82 -3.52 -14.81
C ASN A 69 5.70 -2.50 -13.67
N ARG A 70 6.74 -2.33 -12.87
CA ARG A 70 6.80 -1.29 -11.83
C ARG A 70 7.20 0.06 -12.43
N PHE A 71 6.51 1.12 -12.02
CA PHE A 71 6.81 2.49 -12.41
C PHE A 71 6.99 3.37 -11.16
N SER A 72 7.90 4.34 -11.25
CA SER A 72 8.23 5.25 -10.14
C SER A 72 7.81 6.70 -10.38
N ASP A 73 7.33 7.05 -11.58
CA ASP A 73 7.00 8.41 -12.00
C ASP A 73 5.49 8.72 -11.95
N PHE A 74 4.76 8.04 -11.08
CA PHE A 74 3.33 8.26 -10.85
C PHE A 74 3.11 9.41 -9.86
N ASP A 75 2.20 10.33 -10.19
CA ASP A 75 1.81 11.41 -9.28
C ASP A 75 0.68 10.96 -8.35
N PHE A 76 1.03 10.58 -7.13
CA PHE A 76 0.05 10.12 -6.13
C PHE A 76 -0.84 11.23 -5.58
N ASN A 77 -0.51 12.52 -5.80
CA ASN A 77 -1.35 13.64 -5.33
C ASN A 77 -2.71 13.64 -6.04
N ILE A 78 -2.77 13.06 -7.23
CA ILE A 78 -4.03 12.94 -7.97
C ILE A 78 -5.08 12.09 -7.22
N LEU A 79 -4.66 11.15 -6.39
CA LEU A 79 -5.54 10.31 -5.60
C LEU A 79 -6.18 11.05 -4.42
N ASP A 80 -5.53 12.10 -3.91
CA ASP A 80 -6.08 12.95 -2.85
C ASP A 80 -7.33 13.71 -3.31
N SER A 81 -7.48 13.87 -4.60
CA SER A 81 -8.60 14.54 -5.25
C SER A 81 -9.69 13.60 -5.76
N PHE A 82 -9.55 12.29 -5.54
CA PHE A 82 -10.56 11.29 -5.95
C PHE A 82 -11.89 11.40 -5.20
N VAL A 83 -11.97 12.24 -4.16
CA VAL A 83 -13.20 12.47 -3.39
C VAL A 83 -14.01 13.58 -4.03
N GLY A 84 -15.11 13.25 -4.69
CA GLY A 84 -16.08 14.20 -5.21
C GLY A 84 -15.80 14.74 -6.61
N PHE A 85 -15.95 16.05 -6.83
CA PHE A 85 -15.92 16.70 -8.15
C PHE A 85 -14.62 16.59 -8.97
N GLN A 86 -13.58 15.95 -8.44
CA GLN A 86 -12.30 15.80 -9.13
C GLN A 86 -12.08 14.40 -9.74
N GLU A 87 -13.05 13.51 -9.64
CA GLU A 87 -13.00 12.16 -10.20
C GLU A 87 -12.61 12.16 -11.69
N ARG A 88 -13.14 13.11 -12.45
CA ARG A 88 -12.82 13.29 -13.86
C ARG A 88 -11.32 13.53 -14.09
N LYS A 89 -10.69 14.43 -13.34
CA LYS A 89 -9.25 14.73 -13.47
C LYS A 89 -8.39 13.51 -13.11
N THR A 90 -8.81 12.76 -12.10
CA THR A 90 -8.14 11.53 -11.71
C THR A 90 -8.20 10.51 -12.84
N ASN A 91 -9.36 10.29 -13.45
CA ASN A 91 -9.54 9.36 -14.54
C ASN A 91 -8.77 9.78 -15.80
N GLU A 92 -8.79 11.06 -16.15
CA GLU A 92 -8.00 11.60 -17.27
C GLU A 92 -6.49 11.35 -17.06
N TYR A 93 -5.98 11.62 -15.86
CA TYR A 93 -4.58 11.35 -15.52
C TYR A 93 -4.24 9.85 -15.61
N LEU A 94 -5.08 8.98 -15.06
CA LEU A 94 -4.87 7.53 -15.09
C LEU A 94 -4.86 6.97 -16.51
N GLU A 95 -5.79 7.45 -17.37
CA GLU A 95 -5.85 7.08 -18.77
C GLU A 95 -4.56 7.50 -19.51
N ASP A 96 -4.12 8.74 -19.34
CA ASP A 96 -2.90 9.26 -19.95
C ASP A 96 -1.65 8.53 -19.44
N PHE A 97 -1.58 8.24 -18.14
CA PHE A 97 -0.48 7.48 -17.55
C PHE A 97 -0.41 6.08 -18.16
N CYS A 98 -1.53 5.35 -18.19
CA CYS A 98 -1.59 4.02 -18.78
C CYS A 98 -1.18 4.03 -20.25
N LYS A 99 -1.69 4.98 -21.03
CA LYS A 99 -1.33 5.17 -22.45
C LYS A 99 0.17 5.44 -22.62
N LYS A 100 0.73 6.36 -21.82
CA LYS A 100 2.17 6.70 -21.87
C LYS A 100 3.06 5.50 -21.52
N LYS A 101 2.61 4.64 -20.60
CA LYS A 101 3.36 3.45 -20.14
C LYS A 101 3.10 2.19 -20.98
N GLY A 102 2.14 2.24 -21.91
CA GLY A 102 1.77 1.08 -22.73
C GLY A 102 1.08 -0.02 -21.93
N VAL A 103 0.41 0.32 -20.82
CA VAL A 103 -0.34 -0.64 -19.99
C VAL A 103 -1.84 -0.35 -20.07
N LYS A 104 -2.65 -1.39 -19.94
CA LYS A 104 -4.11 -1.27 -19.92
C LYS A 104 -4.67 -1.16 -18.51
N GLN A 105 -3.94 -1.69 -17.55
CA GLN A 105 -4.39 -1.83 -16.18
C GLN A 105 -3.27 -1.40 -15.22
N LEU A 106 -3.67 -0.84 -14.09
CA LEU A 106 -2.73 -0.30 -13.11
C LEU A 106 -3.13 -0.73 -11.70
N ILE A 107 -2.22 -1.36 -10.97
CA ILE A 107 -2.35 -1.60 -9.55
C ILE A 107 -1.63 -0.46 -8.81
N ILE A 108 -2.34 0.18 -7.90
CA ILE A 108 -1.87 1.36 -7.18
C ILE A 108 -1.84 1.02 -5.69
N PHE A 109 -0.62 0.92 -5.14
CA PHE A 109 -0.41 0.68 -3.73
C PHE A 109 0.10 1.95 -3.07
N TYR A 110 -0.73 2.59 -2.25
CA TYR A 110 -0.48 3.96 -1.84
C TYR A 110 -0.81 4.23 -0.38
N ARG A 111 -0.21 5.30 0.14
CA ARG A 111 -0.49 5.82 1.46
C ARG A 111 -1.83 6.56 1.46
N ASN A 112 -2.71 6.17 2.37
CA ASN A 112 -3.95 6.89 2.60
C ASN A 112 -3.67 8.20 3.35
N ASN A 113 -3.84 9.33 2.68
CA ASN A 113 -3.68 10.65 3.27
C ASN A 113 -5.03 11.27 3.71
N TRP A 114 -6.14 10.64 3.38
CA TRP A 114 -7.46 11.21 3.64
C TRP A 114 -7.69 11.48 5.13
N PHE A 115 -7.36 10.53 5.98
CA PHE A 115 -7.53 10.67 7.43
C PHE A 115 -6.60 11.75 8.03
N SER A 116 -5.40 11.94 7.50
CA SER A 116 -4.48 12.95 8.02
C SER A 116 -5.01 14.38 7.87
N LYS A 117 -5.88 14.60 6.88
CA LYS A 117 -6.44 15.92 6.58
C LYS A 117 -7.76 16.19 7.31
N HIS A 118 -8.50 15.16 7.71
CA HIS A 118 -9.90 15.28 8.16
C HIS A 118 -10.18 14.73 9.56
N SER A 119 -9.20 14.11 10.23
CA SER A 119 -9.41 13.54 11.55
C SER A 119 -9.18 14.53 12.68
N PRO A 120 -10.04 14.54 13.73
CA PRO A 120 -9.79 15.27 14.97
C PRO A 120 -8.52 14.77 15.72
N TYR A 121 -7.99 13.60 15.35
CA TYR A 121 -6.73 13.04 15.84
C TYR A 121 -5.52 13.45 15.00
N GLY A 122 -5.58 14.61 14.32
CA GLY A 122 -4.59 15.09 13.35
C GLY A 122 -3.13 15.00 13.79
N ASN A 123 -2.85 15.11 15.09
CA ASN A 123 -1.49 14.99 15.61
C ASN A 123 -0.90 13.57 15.49
N LEU A 124 -1.73 12.52 15.53
CA LEU A 124 -1.29 11.13 15.28
C LEU A 124 -0.97 10.91 13.79
N TYR A 125 -1.65 11.64 12.91
CA TYR A 125 -1.47 11.51 11.47
C TYR A 125 -0.24 12.24 10.95
N ASN A 126 0.32 13.16 11.71
CA ASN A 126 1.61 13.79 11.42
C ASN A 126 2.80 12.85 11.62
N LEU A 127 2.58 11.67 12.21
CA LEU A 127 3.60 10.64 12.30
C LEU A 127 3.99 10.17 10.89
N LYS A 128 5.26 10.39 10.54
CA LYS A 128 5.80 10.11 9.20
C LYS A 128 6.15 8.63 9.03
N PHE A 129 5.15 7.76 9.06
CA PHE A 129 5.34 6.36 8.68
C PHE A 129 4.06 5.75 8.11
N ASP A 130 4.19 4.72 7.29
CA ASP A 130 3.10 4.16 6.51
C ASP A 130 2.58 2.85 7.13
N PHE A 131 3.44 2.07 7.74
CA PHE A 131 3.11 0.87 8.48
C PHE A 131 4.14 0.60 9.59
N GLY A 132 3.70 -0.07 10.65
CA GLY A 132 4.58 -0.36 11.79
C GLY A 132 3.86 -0.46 13.13
N ILE A 133 4.60 -0.21 14.20
CA ILE A 133 4.09 -0.24 15.56
C ILE A 133 4.08 1.17 16.12
N LEU A 134 2.95 1.54 16.72
CA LEU A 134 2.80 2.76 17.50
C LEU A 134 2.55 2.38 18.95
N THR A 135 3.41 2.82 19.85
CA THR A 135 3.17 2.75 21.29
C THR A 135 2.86 4.14 21.81
N GLN A 136 1.75 4.24 22.54
CA GLN A 136 1.31 5.47 23.17
C GLN A 136 1.31 5.30 24.67
N VAL A 137 1.97 6.21 25.38
CA VAL A 137 1.97 6.29 26.83
C VAL A 137 1.29 7.60 27.26
N GLY A 138 0.30 7.46 28.11
CA GLY A 138 -0.42 8.54 28.75
C GLY A 138 -1.00 8.00 30.05
N LYS A 139 -2.27 8.31 30.36
CA LYS A 139 -2.96 7.67 31.51
C LYS A 139 -3.03 6.14 31.41
N LYS A 140 -2.99 5.62 30.17
CA LYS A 140 -2.91 4.18 29.85
C LYS A 140 -1.91 3.96 28.72
N LYS A 141 -1.18 2.85 28.77
CA LYS A 141 -0.35 2.38 27.67
C LYS A 141 -1.25 1.73 26.62
N ASN A 142 -1.19 2.25 25.40
CA ASN A 142 -1.84 1.65 24.24
C ASN A 142 -0.81 1.31 23.19
N ILE A 143 -1.02 0.19 22.52
CA ILE A 143 -0.15 -0.29 21.46
C ILE A 143 -1.01 -0.62 20.26
N TYR A 144 -0.54 -0.19 19.08
CA TYR A 144 -1.27 -0.37 17.85
C TYR A 144 -0.34 -0.90 16.76
N PHE A 145 -0.82 -1.84 15.98
CA PHE A 145 -0.34 -2.01 14.62
C PHE A 145 -0.93 -0.90 13.77
N MET A 146 -0.06 -0.18 13.11
CA MET A 146 -0.43 0.89 12.20
C MET A 146 -0.28 0.42 10.76
N ASN A 147 -1.35 0.60 9.98
CA ASN A 147 -1.34 0.33 8.57
C ASN A 147 -2.12 1.42 7.82
N ARG A 148 -1.39 2.33 7.19
CA ARG A 148 -1.95 3.45 6.42
C ARG A 148 -1.87 3.20 4.92
N THR A 149 -1.76 1.94 4.53
CA THR A 149 -1.62 1.56 3.13
C THR A 149 -2.93 1.07 2.54
N LEU A 150 -3.22 1.49 1.34
CA LEU A 150 -4.39 1.07 0.56
C LEU A 150 -3.94 0.55 -0.79
N MET A 151 -4.73 -0.35 -1.35
CA MET A 151 -4.54 -0.83 -2.71
C MET A 151 -5.79 -0.56 -3.53
N ALA A 152 -5.57 -0.02 -4.72
CA ALA A 152 -6.60 0.21 -5.72
C ALA A 152 -6.15 -0.40 -7.05
N TYR A 153 -7.09 -0.56 -7.96
CA TYR A 153 -6.80 -0.93 -9.34
C TYR A 153 -7.59 -0.06 -10.30
N TYR A 154 -6.97 0.25 -11.42
CA TYR A 154 -7.56 1.00 -12.51
C TYR A 154 -7.56 0.15 -13.78
N ASP A 155 -8.67 0.19 -14.50
CA ASP A 155 -8.81 -0.43 -15.82
C ASP A 155 -9.12 0.65 -16.86
N SER A 156 -8.25 0.80 -17.85
CA SER A 156 -8.41 1.82 -18.90
C SER A 156 -9.53 1.50 -19.88
N GLY A 157 -9.95 0.24 -20.00
CA GLY A 157 -11.06 -0.19 -20.85
C GLY A 157 -12.42 0.26 -20.29
N THR A 158 -12.61 0.11 -18.99
CA THR A 158 -13.82 0.56 -18.28
C THR A 158 -13.70 1.98 -17.71
N LYS A 159 -12.49 2.56 -17.74
CA LYS A 159 -12.13 3.87 -17.15
C LYS A 159 -12.53 3.97 -15.68
N SER A 160 -12.39 2.89 -14.94
CA SER A 160 -12.81 2.81 -13.54
C SER A 160 -11.63 2.60 -12.60
N LEU A 161 -11.56 3.43 -11.55
CA LEU A 161 -10.68 3.25 -10.40
C LEU A 161 -11.48 2.64 -9.25
N ASN A 162 -11.04 1.49 -8.77
CA ASN A 162 -11.73 0.75 -7.71
C ASN A 162 -10.76 0.41 -6.57
N MET A 163 -11.28 0.44 -5.35
CA MET A 163 -10.57 -0.05 -4.18
C MET A 163 -10.67 -1.58 -4.11
N THR A 164 -9.56 -2.22 -3.75
CA THR A 164 -9.59 -3.66 -3.45
C THR A 164 -10.43 -3.95 -2.21
N ARG A 165 -11.14 -5.08 -2.23
CA ARG A 165 -12.05 -5.51 -1.16
C ARG A 165 -11.73 -6.93 -0.74
N VAL A 166 -11.17 -7.09 0.45
CA VAL A 166 -10.87 -8.40 1.05
C VAL A 166 -11.91 -8.69 2.14
N LYS A 167 -12.57 -9.84 2.04
CA LYS A 167 -13.58 -10.25 3.02
C LYS A 167 -12.95 -10.33 4.43
N GLY A 168 -13.58 -9.65 5.37
CA GLY A 168 -13.12 -9.60 6.78
C GLY A 168 -12.07 -8.52 7.07
N ASP A 169 -11.51 -7.86 6.06
CA ASP A 169 -10.66 -6.70 6.27
C ASP A 169 -11.50 -5.42 6.30
N ASN A 170 -11.52 -4.78 7.46
CA ASN A 170 -12.21 -3.51 7.67
C ASN A 170 -11.32 -2.29 7.36
N GLN A 171 -10.13 -2.51 6.81
CA GLN A 171 -9.15 -1.47 6.44
C GLN A 171 -8.83 -0.46 7.55
N ARG A 172 -8.89 -0.91 8.82
CA ARG A 172 -8.56 -0.04 9.95
C ARG A 172 -7.08 0.35 9.91
N GLU A 173 -6.82 1.64 10.04
CA GLU A 173 -5.46 2.16 10.14
C GLU A 173 -4.78 1.75 11.46
N PHE A 174 -5.54 1.63 12.54
CA PHE A 174 -5.05 1.30 13.87
C PHE A 174 -5.71 0.03 14.38
N ILE A 175 -4.92 -0.99 14.58
CA ILE A 175 -5.37 -2.24 15.21
C ILE A 175 -4.74 -2.30 16.59
N LYS A 176 -5.55 -2.15 17.62
CA LYS A 176 -5.08 -2.25 19.01
C LYS A 176 -4.64 -3.67 19.29
N ILE A 177 -3.43 -3.81 19.86
CA ILE A 177 -2.87 -5.09 20.27
C ILE A 177 -2.80 -5.18 21.81
N ASN A 178 -2.67 -6.40 22.32
CA ASN A 178 -2.55 -6.61 23.75
C ASN A 178 -1.22 -6.04 24.26
N SER A 179 -1.27 -5.17 25.25
CA SER A 179 -0.09 -4.53 25.84
C SER A 179 0.85 -5.50 26.56
N LYS A 180 0.40 -6.72 26.87
CA LYS A 180 1.24 -7.75 27.51
C LYS A 180 2.27 -8.34 26.53
N ASP A 181 1.97 -8.32 25.25
CA ASP A 181 2.81 -8.92 24.22
C ASP A 181 3.95 -7.98 23.77
N VAL A 182 3.94 -6.73 24.23
CA VAL A 182 4.91 -5.71 23.84
C VAL A 182 5.56 -5.09 25.06
N VAL A 183 6.86 -5.28 25.18
CA VAL A 183 7.68 -4.74 26.28
C VAL A 183 8.52 -3.58 25.74
N ILE A 184 8.52 -2.47 26.48
CA ILE A 184 9.28 -1.25 26.16
C ILE A 184 10.24 -0.97 27.32
N ASP A 185 11.50 -0.69 26.99
CA ASP A 185 12.53 -0.32 27.95
C ASP A 185 12.42 1.17 28.39
N ASN A 186 13.32 1.57 29.31
CA ASN A 186 13.39 2.95 29.81
C ASN A 186 13.78 3.97 28.74
N ASN A 187 14.32 3.54 27.59
CA ASN A 187 14.67 4.38 26.45
C ASN A 187 13.57 4.40 25.40
N SER A 188 12.38 3.92 25.73
CA SER A 188 11.22 3.85 24.83
C SER A 188 11.45 2.96 23.59
N LYS A 189 12.31 1.93 23.71
CA LYS A 189 12.59 0.94 22.68
C LYS A 189 11.86 -0.37 22.94
N LEU A 190 11.56 -1.09 21.88
CA LEU A 190 10.99 -2.44 21.98
C LEU A 190 12.05 -3.44 22.46
N VAL A 191 11.83 -4.06 23.62
CA VAL A 191 12.72 -5.09 24.18
C VAL A 191 12.60 -6.39 23.40
N ASN A 192 11.38 -6.81 23.09
CA ASN A 192 11.07 -8.03 22.35
C ASN A 192 10.80 -7.74 20.86
N SER A 193 11.62 -6.87 20.28
CA SER A 193 11.40 -6.32 18.94
C SER A 193 11.29 -7.38 17.84
N GLU A 194 12.09 -8.45 17.89
CA GLU A 194 12.13 -9.47 16.85
C GLU A 194 10.82 -10.25 16.73
N SER A 195 10.26 -10.72 17.88
CA SER A 195 9.01 -11.50 17.85
C SER A 195 7.83 -10.62 17.42
N VAL A 196 7.72 -9.43 18.01
CA VAL A 196 6.64 -8.48 17.69
C VAL A 196 6.73 -8.02 16.23
N GLN A 197 7.93 -7.74 15.74
CA GLN A 197 8.17 -7.39 14.36
C GLN A 197 7.76 -8.51 13.42
N LYS A 198 8.17 -9.75 13.70
CA LYS A 198 7.86 -10.92 12.87
C LYS A 198 6.37 -11.15 12.77
N ASP A 199 5.65 -11.09 13.89
CA ASP A 199 4.21 -11.29 13.93
C ASP A 199 3.46 -10.20 13.15
N PHE A 200 3.87 -8.93 13.31
CA PHE A 200 3.31 -7.84 12.54
C PHE A 200 3.58 -8.00 11.05
N ILE A 201 4.83 -8.24 10.66
CA ILE A 201 5.23 -8.36 9.26
C ILE A 201 4.45 -9.49 8.59
N ASN A 202 4.33 -10.65 9.22
CA ASN A 202 3.58 -11.77 8.68
C ASN A 202 2.11 -11.40 8.41
N GLN A 203 1.44 -10.75 9.37
CA GLN A 203 0.06 -10.31 9.21
C GLN A 203 -0.07 -9.23 8.12
N TYR A 204 0.86 -8.30 8.07
CA TYR A 204 0.88 -7.23 7.07
C TYR A 204 1.09 -7.76 5.65
N GLU A 205 2.05 -8.66 5.47
CA GLU A 205 2.33 -9.29 4.16
C GLU A 205 1.14 -10.12 3.67
N LEU A 206 0.49 -10.89 4.56
CA LEU A 206 -0.72 -11.63 4.22
C LEU A 206 -1.83 -10.70 3.77
N LYS A 207 -2.02 -9.56 4.45
CA LYS A 207 -3.00 -8.55 4.07
C LYS A 207 -2.68 -7.94 2.71
N VAL A 208 -1.44 -7.48 2.48
CA VAL A 208 -1.01 -6.90 1.21
C VAL A 208 -1.20 -7.89 0.07
N ARG A 209 -0.80 -9.15 0.28
CA ARG A 209 -0.99 -10.23 -0.71
C ARG A 209 -2.47 -10.46 -1.04
N ALA A 210 -3.34 -10.47 -0.04
CA ALA A 210 -4.77 -10.66 -0.26
C ALA A 210 -5.38 -9.53 -1.11
N HIS A 211 -5.01 -8.27 -0.84
CA HIS A 211 -5.43 -7.13 -1.65
C HIS A 211 -4.85 -7.17 -3.07
N PHE A 212 -3.59 -7.56 -3.21
CA PHE A 212 -2.97 -7.73 -4.53
C PHE A 212 -3.68 -8.79 -5.37
N MET A 213 -4.01 -9.94 -4.78
CA MET A 213 -4.77 -11.01 -5.45
C MET A 213 -6.19 -10.57 -5.79
N ASP A 214 -6.83 -9.75 -4.95
CA ASP A 214 -8.13 -9.17 -5.26
C ASP A 214 -8.04 -8.20 -6.44
N ALA A 215 -7.02 -7.33 -6.49
CA ALA A 215 -6.77 -6.48 -7.65
C ALA A 215 -6.62 -7.31 -8.94
N LEU A 216 -5.78 -8.34 -8.91
CA LEU A 216 -5.57 -9.21 -10.08
C LEU A 216 -6.85 -9.89 -10.57
N LYS A 217 -7.72 -10.35 -9.66
CA LYS A 217 -9.00 -10.99 -10.03
C LYS A 217 -9.96 -10.03 -10.73
N ASN A 218 -9.90 -8.75 -10.43
CA ASN A 218 -10.82 -7.74 -10.95
C ASN A 218 -10.28 -7.03 -12.20
N ILE A 219 -9.06 -7.34 -12.60
CA ILE A 219 -8.37 -6.82 -13.77
C ILE A 219 -8.59 -7.72 -15.02
N HIS A 220 -9.15 -8.90 -14.86
CA HIS A 220 -9.36 -9.89 -15.96
C HIS A 220 -10.78 -9.90 -16.49
#